data_6f818f4a81dd2807c173eb6d1506bd6a
#
_entry.id   6f818f4a81dd2807c173eb6d1506bd6a
#
_cell.length_a   1.000
_cell.length_b   1.000
_cell.length_c   1.000
_cell.angle_alpha   90.00
_cell.angle_beta   90.00
_cell.angle_gamma   90.00
#
_symmetry.space_group_name_H-M   'P 1'
#
loop_
_entity.id
_entity.type
_entity.pdbx_description
1 polymer ?
#
loop_
_entity_poly.entity_id
_entity_poly.type
_entity_poly.pdbx_seq_one_letter_code
_entity_poly.pdbx_strand_id
1 'polypeptide(L)'
;MNYLEQFKQQQLRTCQFKQLGILEEIDRICRKHNISYWLDGGSLLGAVRHGGFIPWDDDIDIAMPQDDARRFAEVAPKELPSTLRLQTPDTENTREPIMKVRDLNSFYVEGNEDFSLDYCKGLFVDIFPMIDYPNVSRAFCRKYGKDMSRCYSILHHSHQYSWRAVAELFYFGARYQFCKLMWKAAFAFKRTGTYMSNILINNGYGIMHRRDSIFPLGTIEFEGKRFSAPANTDAYLHDLYRDYMQIPPKEKQKIHSVFILPELIKQ
;
A
#
# COMPACT_ATOMS: atom_id res chain seq x y z
N MET A 1 -21.14 -15.24 14.81
CA MET A 1 -19.83 -15.28 14.14
C MET A 1 -19.67 -16.68 13.56
N ASN A 2 -19.32 -16.83 12.29
CA ASN A 2 -19.10 -18.14 11.69
C ASN A 2 -17.71 -18.68 12.09
N TYR A 3 -17.46 -19.97 11.81
CA TYR A 3 -16.22 -20.63 12.20
C TYR A 3 -14.98 -19.95 11.61
N LEU A 4 -15.03 -19.51 10.35
CA LEU A 4 -13.92 -18.84 9.68
C LEU A 4 -13.57 -17.50 10.35
N GLU A 5 -14.57 -16.72 10.74
CA GLU A 5 -14.35 -15.45 11.45
C GLU A 5 -13.72 -15.67 12.84
N GLN A 6 -14.15 -16.71 13.54
CA GLN A 6 -13.53 -17.07 14.82
C GLN A 6 -12.08 -17.47 14.65
N PHE A 7 -11.79 -18.30 13.64
CA PHE A 7 -10.42 -18.73 13.31
C PHE A 7 -9.53 -17.52 12.98
N LYS A 8 -9.98 -16.62 12.10
CA LYS A 8 -9.22 -15.41 11.76
C LYS A 8 -8.89 -14.56 12.99
N GLN A 9 -9.87 -14.34 13.85
CA GLN A 9 -9.64 -13.57 15.08
C GLN A 9 -8.62 -14.22 16.02
N GLN A 10 -8.61 -15.53 16.12
CA GLN A 10 -7.60 -16.26 16.92
C GLN A 10 -6.19 -16.13 16.35
N GLN A 11 -6.06 -16.07 15.02
CA GLN A 11 -4.75 -15.95 14.35
C GLN A 11 -4.25 -14.50 14.22
N LEU A 12 -5.16 -13.52 14.25
CA LEU A 12 -4.87 -12.14 13.89
C LEU A 12 -3.66 -11.57 14.63
N ARG A 13 -3.62 -11.71 15.95
CA ARG A 13 -2.52 -11.13 16.72
C ARG A 13 -1.16 -11.75 16.40
N THR A 14 -1.11 -13.05 16.16
CA THR A 14 0.12 -13.74 15.72
C THR A 14 0.54 -13.25 14.33
N CYS A 15 -0.41 -13.05 13.41
CA CYS A 15 -0.16 -12.48 12.09
C CYS A 15 0.38 -11.05 12.18
N GLN A 16 -0.22 -10.19 13.02
CA GLN A 16 0.25 -8.83 13.26
C GLN A 16 1.71 -8.80 13.75
N PHE A 17 2.08 -9.64 14.73
CA PHE A 17 3.47 -9.69 15.20
C PHE A 17 4.43 -10.24 14.14
N LYS A 18 3.99 -11.13 13.27
CA LYS A 18 4.80 -11.60 12.15
C LYS A 18 5.04 -10.48 11.14
N GLN A 19 4.02 -9.70 10.82
CA GLN A 19 4.15 -8.51 9.97
C GLN A 19 5.02 -7.43 10.61
N LEU A 20 4.94 -7.24 11.94
CA LEU A 20 5.86 -6.38 12.66
C LEU A 20 7.31 -6.81 12.45
N GLY A 21 7.62 -8.11 12.48
CA GLY A 21 8.95 -8.62 12.17
C GLY A 21 9.41 -8.31 10.73
N ILE A 22 8.48 -8.34 9.76
CA ILE A 22 8.78 -7.89 8.38
C ILE A 22 9.11 -6.39 8.37
N LEU A 23 8.33 -5.56 9.05
CA LEU A 23 8.56 -4.12 9.15
C LEU A 23 9.92 -3.80 9.80
N GLU A 24 10.33 -4.57 10.81
CA GLU A 24 11.66 -4.41 11.45
C GLU A 24 12.81 -4.68 10.46
N GLU A 25 12.69 -5.68 9.62
CA GLU A 25 13.68 -5.96 8.58
C GLU A 25 13.72 -4.85 7.51
N ILE A 26 12.56 -4.32 7.13
CA ILE A 26 12.48 -3.16 6.23
C ILE A 26 13.15 -1.95 6.88
N ASP A 27 12.84 -1.63 8.13
CA ASP A 27 13.44 -0.51 8.88
C ASP A 27 14.96 -0.66 8.98
N ARG A 28 15.46 -1.86 9.29
CA ARG A 28 16.89 -2.17 9.34
C ARG A 28 17.59 -1.85 8.01
N ILE A 29 17.01 -2.31 6.90
CA ILE A 29 17.56 -2.05 5.56
C ILE A 29 17.50 -0.56 5.23
N CYS A 30 16.37 0.11 5.50
CA CYS A 30 16.19 1.53 5.24
C CYS A 30 17.21 2.38 6.01
N ARG A 31 17.41 2.12 7.31
CA ARG A 31 18.43 2.81 8.12
C ARG A 31 19.84 2.58 7.59
N LYS A 32 20.18 1.34 7.25
CA LYS A 32 21.51 0.99 6.72
C LYS A 32 21.85 1.71 5.42
N HIS A 33 20.88 1.87 4.55
CA HIS A 33 21.04 2.45 3.22
C HIS A 33 20.59 3.92 3.11
N ASN A 34 20.21 4.54 4.22
CA ASN A 34 19.67 5.91 4.25
C ASN A 34 18.51 6.09 3.25
N ILE A 35 17.54 5.18 3.33
CA ILE A 35 16.30 5.16 2.56
C ILE A 35 15.18 5.73 3.44
N SER A 36 14.49 6.75 2.94
CA SER A 36 13.35 7.35 3.64
C SER A 36 12.10 6.52 3.48
N TYR A 37 11.41 6.28 4.58
CA TYR A 37 10.07 5.69 4.61
C TYR A 37 9.32 6.21 5.83
N TRP A 38 8.00 6.02 5.86
CA TRP A 38 7.15 6.31 7.03
C TRP A 38 5.96 5.36 7.08
N LEU A 39 5.40 5.14 8.29
CA LEU A 39 4.13 4.44 8.44
C LEU A 39 3.03 5.22 7.72
N ASP A 40 2.19 4.51 6.97
CA ASP A 40 1.09 5.08 6.19
C ASP A 40 -0.25 4.47 6.60
N GLY A 41 -1.33 4.98 6.07
CA GLY A 41 -2.64 4.35 6.13
C GLY A 41 -3.12 3.95 7.51
N GLY A 42 -3.60 2.72 7.60
CA GLY A 42 -4.05 2.06 8.83
C GLY A 42 -2.95 1.92 9.87
N SER A 43 -1.71 1.69 9.45
CA SER A 43 -0.57 1.53 10.35
C SER A 43 -0.21 2.81 11.08
N LEU A 44 -0.20 3.96 10.38
CA LEU A 44 0.01 5.25 11.03
C LEU A 44 -1.16 5.61 11.96
N LEU A 45 -2.39 5.36 11.52
CA LEU A 45 -3.59 5.56 12.35
C LEU A 45 -3.55 4.69 13.61
N GLY A 46 -3.14 3.45 13.48
CA GLY A 46 -2.96 2.51 14.59
C GLY A 46 -1.90 3.01 15.58
N ALA A 47 -0.74 3.44 15.09
CA ALA A 47 0.30 4.04 15.91
C ALA A 47 -0.21 5.22 16.75
N VAL A 48 -0.92 6.17 16.12
CA VAL A 48 -1.43 7.38 16.80
C VAL A 48 -2.55 7.06 17.77
N ARG A 49 -3.49 6.19 17.41
CA ARG A 49 -4.73 5.97 18.17
C ARG A 49 -4.64 4.82 19.18
N HIS A 50 -3.82 3.81 18.89
CA HIS A 50 -3.73 2.56 19.67
C HIS A 50 -2.31 2.26 20.19
N GLY A 51 -1.29 3.01 19.76
CA GLY A 51 0.12 2.71 20.07
C GLY A 51 0.66 1.46 19.35
N GLY A 52 -0.07 0.96 18.35
CA GLY A 52 0.23 -0.26 17.61
C GLY A 52 -0.84 -0.53 16.56
N PHE A 53 -1.06 -1.78 16.23
CA PHE A 53 -2.12 -2.16 15.30
C PHE A 53 -3.50 -1.68 15.74
N ILE A 54 -4.33 -1.29 14.79
CA ILE A 54 -5.77 -1.24 15.00
C ILE A 54 -6.23 -2.68 15.31
N PRO A 55 -7.05 -2.92 16.36
CA PRO A 55 -7.32 -4.28 16.85
C PRO A 55 -7.92 -5.28 15.85
N TRP A 56 -8.49 -4.80 14.75
CA TRP A 56 -9.09 -5.61 13.69
C TRP A 56 -8.37 -5.48 12.33
N ASP A 57 -7.21 -4.80 12.30
CA ASP A 57 -6.41 -4.61 11.10
C ASP A 57 -5.45 -5.78 10.90
N ASP A 58 -5.25 -6.20 9.68
CA ASP A 58 -4.48 -7.39 9.33
C ASP A 58 -3.38 -7.14 8.30
N ASP A 59 -2.99 -5.88 8.12
CA ASP A 59 -1.91 -5.44 7.24
C ASP A 59 -1.02 -4.35 7.87
N ILE A 60 0.11 -4.09 7.26
CA ILE A 60 0.98 -2.95 7.53
C ILE A 60 1.24 -2.22 6.23
N ASP A 61 1.00 -0.92 6.27
CA ASP A 61 1.25 0.01 5.18
C ASP A 61 2.42 0.93 5.51
N ILE A 62 3.35 1.08 4.58
CA ILE A 62 4.38 2.11 4.62
C ILE A 62 4.43 2.86 3.29
N ALA A 63 4.87 4.10 3.33
CA ALA A 63 5.12 4.90 2.16
C ALA A 63 6.61 5.22 2.02
N MET A 64 7.09 5.32 0.77
CA MET A 64 8.45 5.73 0.43
C MET A 64 8.43 6.75 -0.72
N PRO A 65 9.30 7.77 -0.73
CA PRO A 65 9.54 8.53 -1.96
C PRO A 65 9.90 7.57 -3.10
N GLN A 66 9.41 7.83 -4.32
CA GLN A 66 9.59 6.90 -5.44
C GLN A 66 11.06 6.55 -5.72
N ASP A 67 11.99 7.50 -5.54
CA ASP A 67 13.41 7.23 -5.75
C ASP A 67 13.99 6.36 -4.64
N ASP A 68 13.54 6.55 -3.40
CA ASP A 68 13.90 5.70 -2.27
C ASP A 68 13.28 4.29 -2.41
N ALA A 69 12.04 4.19 -2.91
CA ALA A 69 11.41 2.91 -3.23
C ALA A 69 12.21 2.12 -4.30
N ARG A 70 12.72 2.79 -5.32
CA ARG A 70 13.62 2.16 -6.32
C ARG A 70 14.92 1.68 -5.69
N ARG A 71 15.57 2.52 -4.86
CA ARG A 71 16.78 2.12 -4.12
C ARG A 71 16.52 0.94 -3.20
N PHE A 72 15.37 0.92 -2.52
CA PHE A 72 14.97 -0.22 -1.70
C PHE A 72 14.83 -1.49 -2.55
N ALA A 73 14.19 -1.40 -3.72
CA ALA A 73 14.03 -2.54 -4.62
C ALA A 73 15.37 -3.12 -5.14
N GLU A 74 16.42 -2.30 -5.24
CA GLU A 74 17.76 -2.75 -5.65
C GLU A 74 18.54 -3.46 -4.53
N VAL A 75 18.36 -3.02 -3.28
CA VAL A 75 19.14 -3.53 -2.14
C VAL A 75 18.45 -4.61 -1.35
N ALA A 76 17.12 -4.53 -1.18
CA ALA A 76 16.35 -5.44 -0.34
C ALA A 76 16.48 -6.92 -0.74
N PRO A 77 16.48 -7.32 -2.03
CA PRO A 77 16.63 -8.73 -2.40
C PRO A 77 17.94 -9.39 -1.93
N LYS A 78 18.96 -8.58 -1.64
CA LYS A 78 20.28 -9.06 -1.19
C LYS A 78 20.42 -9.07 0.34
N GLU A 79 19.53 -8.35 1.02
CA GLU A 79 19.65 -8.11 2.46
C GLU A 79 18.51 -8.73 3.28
N LEU A 80 17.39 -9.02 2.65
CA LEU A 80 16.28 -9.72 3.29
C LEU A 80 16.69 -11.15 3.66
N PRO A 81 16.28 -11.64 4.84
CA PRO A 81 16.46 -13.03 5.20
C PRO A 81 15.73 -13.93 4.18
N SER A 82 16.22 -15.17 4.00
CA SER A 82 15.68 -16.14 3.04
C SER A 82 14.21 -16.51 3.28
N THR A 83 13.66 -16.18 4.43
CA THR A 83 12.23 -16.35 4.76
C THR A 83 11.35 -15.22 4.24
N LEU A 84 11.94 -14.12 3.75
CA LEU A 84 11.24 -12.96 3.21
C LEU A 84 11.57 -12.77 1.73
N ARG A 85 10.62 -12.24 0.97
CA ARG A 85 10.79 -11.94 -0.45
C ARG A 85 10.18 -10.58 -0.79
N LEU A 86 10.93 -9.79 -1.54
CA LEU A 86 10.40 -8.56 -2.15
C LEU A 86 9.64 -8.90 -3.43
N GLN A 87 8.39 -8.53 -3.49
CA GLN A 87 7.51 -8.55 -4.66
C GLN A 87 7.40 -7.14 -5.22
N THR A 88 7.62 -6.99 -6.53
CA THR A 88 7.44 -5.72 -7.24
C THR A 88 6.61 -5.93 -8.49
N PRO A 89 5.96 -4.89 -9.05
CA PRO A 89 5.24 -4.99 -10.31
C PRO A 89 6.11 -5.44 -11.50
N ASP A 90 7.43 -5.24 -11.41
CA ASP A 90 8.39 -5.63 -12.47
C ASP A 90 8.84 -7.09 -12.34
N THR A 91 8.79 -7.66 -11.14
CA THR A 91 9.25 -9.04 -10.88
C THR A 91 8.14 -10.07 -10.93
N GLU A 92 6.92 -9.66 -10.65
CA GLU A 92 5.77 -10.55 -10.59
C GLU A 92 4.54 -9.87 -11.20
N ASN A 93 3.68 -10.66 -11.83
CA ASN A 93 2.42 -10.15 -12.39
C ASN A 93 1.44 -9.84 -11.25
N THR A 94 1.54 -8.65 -10.67
CA THR A 94 0.67 -8.20 -9.61
C THR A 94 -0.44 -7.31 -10.16
N ARG A 95 -1.61 -7.33 -9.51
CA ARG A 95 -2.72 -6.47 -9.90
C ARG A 95 -2.56 -5.02 -9.49
N GLU A 96 -1.69 -4.77 -8.51
CA GLU A 96 -1.48 -3.45 -7.93
C GLU A 96 -0.05 -2.99 -8.20
N PRO A 97 0.15 -1.74 -8.62
CA PRO A 97 1.47 -1.18 -8.88
C PRO A 97 2.16 -0.69 -7.58
N ILE A 98 2.18 -1.55 -6.57
CA ILE A 98 2.87 -1.35 -5.29
C ILE A 98 3.88 -2.47 -5.07
N MET A 99 4.77 -2.28 -4.14
CA MET A 99 5.69 -3.33 -3.70
C MET A 99 5.18 -3.96 -2.41
N LYS A 100 5.49 -5.23 -2.20
CA LYS A 100 5.21 -5.96 -0.96
C LYS A 100 6.46 -6.71 -0.51
N VAL A 101 6.78 -6.67 0.78
CA VAL A 101 7.72 -7.63 1.36
C VAL A 101 6.89 -8.74 2.00
N ARG A 102 7.02 -9.96 1.47
CA ARG A 102 6.20 -11.12 1.87
C ARG A 102 6.98 -12.14 2.68
N ASP A 103 6.33 -12.71 3.67
CA ASP A 103 6.81 -13.89 4.39
C ASP A 103 6.50 -15.17 3.60
N LEU A 104 7.50 -16.03 3.41
CA LEU A 104 7.38 -17.26 2.64
C LEU A 104 6.82 -18.45 3.46
N ASN A 105 6.68 -18.30 4.77
CA ASN A 105 6.21 -19.35 5.68
C ASN A 105 4.82 -19.09 6.27
N SER A 106 4.04 -18.23 5.64
CA SER A 106 2.68 -17.90 6.08
C SER A 106 1.72 -17.88 4.88
N PHE A 107 0.44 -17.66 5.16
CA PHE A 107 -0.57 -17.60 4.11
C PHE A 107 -1.55 -16.47 4.40
N TYR A 108 -1.83 -15.65 3.38
CA TYR A 108 -2.75 -14.53 3.42
C TYR A 108 -3.55 -14.47 2.13
N VAL A 109 -4.87 -14.47 2.24
CA VAL A 109 -5.80 -14.44 1.09
C VAL A 109 -6.63 -13.17 1.14
N GLU A 110 -6.45 -12.32 0.14
CA GLU A 110 -7.26 -11.12 -0.06
C GLU A 110 -8.64 -11.46 -0.64
N GLY A 111 -9.63 -10.58 -0.46
CA GLY A 111 -10.99 -10.80 -0.96
C GLY A 111 -11.09 -10.97 -2.48
N ASN A 112 -10.11 -10.43 -3.21
CA ASN A 112 -10.02 -10.48 -4.67
C ASN A 112 -8.84 -11.34 -5.16
N GLU A 113 -8.39 -12.30 -4.35
CA GLU A 113 -7.22 -13.11 -4.66
C GLU A 113 -7.38 -13.89 -5.95
N ASP A 114 -6.37 -13.81 -6.80
CA ASP A 114 -6.30 -14.59 -8.04
C ASP A 114 -5.29 -15.73 -7.88
N PHE A 115 -5.80 -16.92 -7.66
CA PHE A 115 -4.97 -18.13 -7.53
C PHE A 115 -4.34 -18.60 -8.84
N SER A 116 -4.69 -17.99 -9.98
CA SER A 116 -4.03 -18.26 -11.26
C SER A 116 -2.68 -17.52 -11.37
N LEU A 117 -2.44 -16.52 -10.52
CA LEU A 117 -1.19 -15.78 -10.49
C LEU A 117 -0.17 -16.51 -9.60
N ASP A 118 1.00 -16.79 -10.16
CA ASP A 118 2.08 -17.53 -9.52
C ASP A 118 2.99 -16.58 -8.72
N TYR A 119 2.55 -16.19 -7.52
CA TYR A 119 3.36 -15.50 -6.54
C TYR A 119 3.06 -16.00 -5.13
N CYS A 120 4.01 -15.76 -4.21
CA CYS A 120 3.84 -16.13 -2.81
C CYS A 120 2.69 -15.32 -2.18
N LYS A 121 1.76 -16.03 -1.54
CA LYS A 121 0.59 -15.45 -0.86
C LYS A 121 0.76 -15.42 0.66
N GLY A 122 1.95 -15.09 1.13
CA GLY A 122 2.24 -14.93 2.56
C GLY A 122 1.84 -13.58 3.12
N LEU A 123 1.87 -13.45 4.45
CA LEU A 123 1.74 -12.18 5.15
C LEU A 123 2.73 -11.16 4.61
N PHE A 124 2.38 -9.90 4.61
CA PHE A 124 3.17 -8.87 3.93
C PHE A 124 3.16 -7.53 4.67
N VAL A 125 4.07 -6.67 4.23
CA VAL A 125 4.04 -5.23 4.44
C VAL A 125 3.94 -4.57 3.07
N ASP A 126 2.95 -3.70 2.89
CA ASP A 126 2.74 -2.92 1.68
C ASP A 126 3.64 -1.69 1.65
N ILE A 127 4.24 -1.44 0.49
CA ILE A 127 5.12 -0.30 0.25
C ILE A 127 4.55 0.54 -0.89
N PHE A 128 4.06 1.73 -0.55
CA PHE A 128 3.47 2.67 -1.49
C PHE A 128 4.50 3.69 -1.99
N PRO A 129 4.88 3.65 -3.28
CA PRO A 129 5.72 4.69 -3.85
C PRO A 129 4.98 6.03 -3.90
N MET A 130 5.58 7.07 -3.35
CA MET A 130 5.06 8.43 -3.30
C MET A 130 5.78 9.33 -4.29
N ILE A 131 5.02 10.13 -5.01
CA ILE A 131 5.54 11.10 -6.00
C ILE A 131 5.12 12.53 -5.66
N ASP A 132 5.91 13.49 -6.08
CA ASP A 132 5.49 14.90 -6.06
C ASP A 132 4.31 15.10 -7.00
N TYR A 133 3.34 15.90 -6.58
CA TYR A 133 2.16 16.21 -7.38
C TYR A 133 2.23 17.63 -7.97
N PRO A 134 1.70 17.83 -9.18
CA PRO A 134 1.48 19.15 -9.71
C PRO A 134 0.42 19.87 -8.86
N ASN A 135 0.49 21.19 -8.81
CA ASN A 135 -0.47 22.00 -8.04
C ASN A 135 -1.83 22.07 -8.75
N VAL A 136 -2.59 20.99 -8.63
CA VAL A 136 -3.94 20.80 -9.18
C VAL A 136 -4.96 20.60 -8.07
N SER A 137 -6.25 20.67 -8.40
CA SER A 137 -7.30 20.44 -7.40
C SER A 137 -7.42 18.96 -7.01
N ARG A 138 -7.88 18.70 -5.77
CA ARG A 138 -8.25 17.33 -5.33
C ARG A 138 -9.26 16.67 -6.28
N ALA A 139 -10.20 17.44 -6.84
CA ALA A 139 -11.18 16.95 -7.80
C ALA A 139 -10.53 16.43 -9.09
N PHE A 140 -9.49 17.12 -9.59
CA PHE A 140 -8.69 16.67 -10.72
C PHE A 140 -7.99 15.34 -10.40
N CYS A 141 -7.27 15.29 -9.28
CA CYS A 141 -6.58 14.05 -8.85
C CYS A 141 -7.56 12.88 -8.70
N ARG A 142 -8.69 13.09 -8.01
CA ARG A 142 -9.73 12.08 -7.81
C ARG A 142 -10.30 11.56 -9.13
N LYS A 143 -10.59 12.45 -10.09
CA LYS A 143 -11.13 12.06 -11.39
C LYS A 143 -10.15 11.20 -12.15
N TYR A 144 -8.94 11.70 -12.36
CA TYR A 144 -7.93 10.99 -13.16
C TYR A 144 -7.37 9.76 -12.43
N GLY A 145 -7.25 9.79 -11.11
CA GLY A 145 -6.88 8.63 -10.29
C GLY A 145 -7.88 7.48 -10.44
N LYS A 146 -9.19 7.76 -10.28
CA LYS A 146 -10.24 6.75 -10.49
C LYS A 146 -10.24 6.19 -11.91
N ASP A 147 -10.11 7.07 -12.91
CA ASP A 147 -10.07 6.64 -14.30
C ASP A 147 -8.86 5.77 -14.60
N MET A 148 -7.67 6.16 -14.10
CA MET A 148 -6.44 5.38 -14.30
C MET A 148 -6.49 4.05 -13.56
N SER A 149 -6.91 4.02 -12.31
CA SER A 149 -7.08 2.79 -11.53
C SER A 149 -8.01 1.80 -12.22
N ARG A 150 -9.19 2.28 -12.69
CA ARG A 150 -10.14 1.46 -13.44
C ARG A 150 -9.55 0.94 -14.75
N CYS A 151 -8.89 1.79 -15.53
CA CYS A 151 -8.27 1.37 -16.78
C CYS A 151 -7.17 0.34 -16.52
N TYR A 152 -6.32 0.57 -15.53
CA TYR A 152 -5.25 -0.36 -15.15
C TYR A 152 -5.83 -1.73 -14.76
N SER A 153 -6.80 -1.76 -13.87
CA SER A 153 -7.46 -3.01 -13.46
C SER A 153 -8.02 -3.79 -14.63
N ILE A 154 -8.70 -3.12 -15.58
CA ILE A 154 -9.26 -3.80 -16.77
C ILE A 154 -8.15 -4.30 -17.70
N LEU A 155 -7.10 -3.49 -17.93
CA LEU A 155 -6.03 -3.86 -18.85
C LEU A 155 -5.15 -5.03 -18.34
N HIS A 156 -5.08 -5.22 -17.00
CA HIS A 156 -4.27 -6.27 -16.37
C HIS A 156 -5.10 -7.46 -15.84
N HIS A 157 -6.42 -7.45 -16.12
CA HIS A 157 -7.28 -8.58 -15.77
C HIS A 157 -7.24 -9.64 -16.88
N SER A 158 -7.48 -10.91 -16.52
CA SER A 158 -7.62 -11.98 -17.51
C SER A 158 -8.89 -11.78 -18.34
N HIS A 159 -8.75 -11.73 -19.67
CA HIS A 159 -9.85 -11.56 -20.60
C HIS A 159 -10.20 -12.89 -21.30
N GLN A 160 -11.49 -13.18 -21.43
CA GLN A 160 -11.93 -14.23 -22.34
C GLN A 160 -11.88 -13.70 -23.78
N TYR A 161 -11.42 -14.50 -24.73
CA TYR A 161 -11.33 -14.13 -26.14
C TYR A 161 -12.73 -13.86 -26.72
N SER A 162 -13.05 -12.59 -26.93
CA SER A 162 -14.30 -12.13 -27.57
C SER A 162 -14.10 -10.77 -28.23
N TRP A 163 -14.90 -10.44 -29.24
CA TRP A 163 -14.89 -9.12 -29.88
C TRP A 163 -15.16 -7.99 -28.86
N ARG A 164 -15.98 -8.27 -27.86
CA ARG A 164 -16.24 -7.34 -26.76
C ARG A 164 -14.98 -7.07 -25.96
N ALA A 165 -14.22 -8.09 -25.60
CA ALA A 165 -12.95 -7.93 -24.87
C ALA A 165 -11.94 -7.11 -25.67
N VAL A 166 -11.85 -7.33 -26.99
CA VAL A 166 -10.99 -6.52 -27.88
C VAL A 166 -11.40 -5.04 -27.85
N ALA A 167 -12.70 -4.76 -27.97
CA ALA A 167 -13.23 -3.39 -27.94
C ALA A 167 -12.99 -2.72 -26.58
N GLU A 168 -13.17 -3.46 -25.47
CA GLU A 168 -12.89 -2.99 -24.12
C GLU A 168 -11.40 -2.67 -23.93
N LEU A 169 -10.49 -3.55 -24.32
CA LEU A 169 -9.05 -3.32 -24.25
C LEU A 169 -8.63 -2.08 -25.06
N PHE A 170 -9.17 -1.91 -26.26
CA PHE A 170 -8.88 -0.73 -27.09
C PHE A 170 -9.39 0.56 -26.42
N TYR A 171 -10.65 0.57 -25.95
CA TYR A 171 -11.26 1.73 -25.31
C TYR A 171 -10.50 2.12 -24.02
N PHE A 172 -10.28 1.15 -23.13
CA PHE A 172 -9.59 1.43 -21.86
C PHE A 172 -8.11 1.72 -22.06
N GLY A 173 -7.47 1.13 -23.05
CA GLY A 173 -6.10 1.46 -23.45
C GLY A 173 -5.97 2.93 -23.91
N ALA A 174 -6.84 3.36 -24.84
CA ALA A 174 -6.88 4.76 -25.29
C ALA A 174 -7.18 5.73 -24.15
N ARG A 175 -8.15 5.41 -23.30
CA ARG A 175 -8.53 6.21 -22.12
C ARG A 175 -7.38 6.31 -21.12
N TYR A 176 -6.66 5.22 -20.87
CA TYR A 176 -5.49 5.21 -20.01
C TYR A 176 -4.38 6.12 -20.52
N GLN A 177 -4.08 6.06 -21.84
CA GLN A 177 -3.09 6.94 -22.45
C GLN A 177 -3.53 8.42 -22.40
N PHE A 178 -4.81 8.71 -22.59
CA PHE A 178 -5.35 10.05 -22.43
C PHE A 178 -5.15 10.58 -20.98
N CYS A 179 -5.47 9.76 -19.97
CA CYS A 179 -5.24 10.15 -18.57
C CYS A 179 -3.74 10.40 -18.28
N LYS A 180 -2.85 9.56 -18.82
CA LYS A 180 -1.39 9.78 -18.72
C LYS A 180 -0.96 11.09 -19.38
N LEU A 181 -1.51 11.41 -20.53
CA LEU A 181 -1.21 12.67 -21.23
C LEU A 181 -1.68 13.89 -20.41
N MET A 182 -2.89 13.85 -19.88
CA MET A 182 -3.44 14.92 -19.03
C MET A 182 -2.61 15.10 -17.76
N TRP A 183 -2.13 14.00 -17.17
CA TRP A 183 -1.25 14.03 -16.00
C TRP A 183 0.12 14.65 -16.34
N LYS A 184 0.73 14.25 -17.47
CA LYS A 184 1.97 14.86 -17.98
C LYS A 184 1.79 16.35 -18.25
N ALA A 185 0.68 16.75 -18.85
CA ALA A 185 0.35 18.16 -19.09
C ALA A 185 0.24 18.93 -17.77
N ALA A 186 -0.38 18.34 -16.74
CA ALA A 186 -0.45 18.97 -15.43
C ALA A 186 0.95 19.21 -14.82
N PHE A 187 1.89 18.28 -14.96
CA PHE A 187 3.28 18.48 -14.55
C PHE A 187 3.99 19.58 -15.35
N ALA A 188 3.71 19.66 -16.66
CA ALA A 188 4.35 20.67 -17.52
C ALA A 188 3.85 22.10 -17.26
N PHE A 189 2.58 22.27 -16.89
CA PHE A 189 1.94 23.60 -16.78
C PHE A 189 1.67 24.05 -15.35
N LYS A 190 1.87 23.21 -14.35
CA LYS A 190 1.60 23.52 -12.95
C LYS A 190 2.87 23.37 -12.11
N ARG A 191 2.99 24.22 -11.11
CA ARG A 191 4.09 24.11 -10.13
C ARG A 191 4.01 22.78 -9.39
N THR A 192 5.17 22.16 -9.10
CA THR A 192 5.31 20.92 -8.35
C THR A 192 6.00 21.14 -7.01
N GLY A 193 6.08 20.11 -6.17
CA GLY A 193 6.84 20.12 -4.91
C GLY A 193 6.10 20.69 -3.71
N THR A 194 4.83 21.10 -3.85
CA THR A 194 3.98 21.51 -2.72
C THR A 194 3.26 20.30 -2.10
N TYR A 195 2.87 19.35 -2.94
CA TYR A 195 2.11 18.17 -2.56
C TYR A 195 2.83 16.89 -2.96
N MET A 196 2.63 15.85 -2.18
CA MET A 196 3.10 14.48 -2.42
C MET A 196 1.96 13.52 -2.14
N SER A 197 1.87 12.44 -2.91
CA SER A 197 0.89 11.37 -2.71
C SER A 197 1.31 10.10 -3.46
N ASN A 198 0.56 9.02 -3.28
CA ASN A 198 0.72 7.78 -4.04
C ASN A 198 0.70 8.07 -5.54
N ILE A 199 1.33 7.21 -6.34
CA ILE A 199 1.22 7.28 -7.80
C ILE A 199 -0.27 7.36 -8.18
N LEU A 200 -0.59 8.14 -9.22
CA LEU A 200 -1.99 8.53 -9.50
C LEU A 200 -2.93 7.32 -9.67
N ILE A 201 -2.42 6.21 -10.17
CA ILE A 201 -3.19 4.97 -10.35
C ILE A 201 -3.71 4.40 -9.03
N ASN A 202 -2.99 4.61 -7.91
CA ASN A 202 -3.38 4.19 -6.56
C ASN A 202 -4.11 5.30 -5.80
N ASN A 203 -4.34 6.46 -6.41
CA ASN A 203 -4.97 7.62 -5.78
C ASN A 203 -6.40 7.88 -6.28
N GLY A 204 -7.25 6.86 -6.24
CA GLY A 204 -8.68 6.99 -6.61
C GLY A 204 -9.48 7.90 -5.68
N TYR A 205 -8.97 8.22 -4.50
CA TYR A 205 -9.61 9.14 -3.53
C TYR A 205 -9.21 10.59 -3.74
N GLY A 206 -8.14 10.88 -4.52
CA GLY A 206 -7.62 12.22 -4.78
C GLY A 206 -6.95 12.83 -3.56
N ILE A 207 -6.29 12.01 -2.74
CA ILE A 207 -5.56 12.45 -1.56
C ILE A 207 -4.29 13.16 -1.99
N MET A 208 -3.97 14.26 -1.31
CA MET A 208 -2.77 15.05 -1.55
C MET A 208 -2.26 15.55 -0.20
N HIS A 209 -1.11 15.06 0.22
CA HIS A 209 -0.46 15.54 1.43
C HIS A 209 0.43 16.74 1.10
N ARG A 210 0.47 17.70 1.99
CA ARG A 210 1.47 18.76 1.90
C ARG A 210 2.85 18.15 2.18
N ARG A 211 3.84 18.49 1.36
CA ARG A 211 5.20 18.00 1.55
C ARG A 211 5.80 18.39 2.90
N ASP A 212 5.45 19.56 3.41
CA ASP A 212 5.87 20.03 4.74
C ASP A 212 5.17 19.32 5.92
N SER A 213 4.06 18.63 5.69
CA SER A 213 3.47 17.71 6.68
C SER A 213 4.19 16.36 6.74
N ILE A 214 4.92 15.98 5.68
CA ILE A 214 5.67 14.73 5.63
C ILE A 214 7.10 14.94 6.13
N PHE A 215 7.80 15.96 5.64
CA PHE A 215 9.22 16.20 5.89
C PHE A 215 9.49 17.44 6.74
N PRO A 216 10.58 17.42 7.56
CA PRO A 216 11.49 16.28 7.78
C PRO A 216 10.79 15.16 8.55
N LEU A 217 11.09 13.89 8.23
CA LEU A 217 10.48 12.76 8.92
C LEU A 217 10.74 12.79 10.42
N GLY A 218 9.70 12.47 11.18
CA GLY A 218 9.75 12.20 12.61
C GLY A 218 9.83 10.71 12.91
N THR A 219 9.57 10.37 14.17
CA THR A 219 9.42 8.98 14.61
C THR A 219 8.18 8.83 15.47
N ILE A 220 7.56 7.67 15.43
CA ILE A 220 6.41 7.31 16.25
C ILE A 220 6.60 5.92 16.86
N GLU A 221 5.98 5.68 17.99
CA GLU A 221 5.94 4.36 18.60
C GLU A 221 4.83 3.51 17.96
N PHE A 222 5.19 2.28 17.63
CA PHE A 222 4.26 1.26 17.11
C PHE A 222 4.64 -0.09 17.72
N GLU A 223 3.73 -0.71 18.48
CA GLU A 223 3.99 -1.98 19.21
C GLU A 223 5.25 -1.94 20.09
N GLY A 224 5.46 -0.84 20.80
CA GLY A 224 6.63 -0.66 21.68
C GLY A 224 7.97 -0.41 20.99
N LYS A 225 7.97 -0.24 19.66
CA LYS A 225 9.16 0.03 18.83
C LYS A 225 9.02 1.37 18.12
N ARG A 226 10.13 1.99 17.72
CA ARG A 226 10.13 3.29 17.03
C ARG A 226 10.37 3.13 15.55
N PHE A 227 9.45 3.63 14.75
CA PHE A 227 9.50 3.67 13.29
C PHE A 227 9.40 5.10 12.77
N SER A 228 9.75 5.30 11.50
CA SER A 228 9.64 6.60 10.84
C SER A 228 8.18 7.00 10.64
N ALA A 229 7.89 8.29 10.80
CA ALA A 229 6.56 8.86 10.67
C ALA A 229 6.61 10.21 9.96
N PRO A 230 5.49 10.70 9.37
CA PRO A 230 5.41 12.07 8.88
C PRO A 230 5.69 13.09 9.98
N ALA A 231 6.25 14.25 9.61
CA ALA A 231 6.53 15.34 10.55
C ALA A 231 5.29 15.80 11.32
N ASN A 232 4.15 15.85 10.64
CA ASN A 232 2.86 16.20 11.21
C ASN A 232 1.85 15.08 10.91
N THR A 233 1.79 14.12 11.83
CA THR A 233 0.91 12.94 11.73
C THR A 233 -0.56 13.33 11.75
N ASP A 234 -0.95 14.40 12.48
CA ASP A 234 -2.32 14.87 12.53
C ASP A 234 -2.79 15.41 11.16
N ALA A 235 -2.02 16.31 10.55
CA ALA A 235 -2.34 16.83 9.22
C ALA A 235 -2.38 15.72 8.16
N TYR A 236 -1.45 14.76 8.24
CA TYR A 236 -1.38 13.63 7.33
C TYR A 236 -2.60 12.72 7.44
N LEU A 237 -2.98 12.33 8.65
CA LEU A 237 -4.15 11.48 8.92
C LEU A 237 -5.47 12.19 8.62
N HIS A 238 -5.53 13.51 8.85
CA HIS A 238 -6.69 14.31 8.47
C HIS A 238 -6.91 14.33 6.95
N ASP A 239 -5.84 14.38 6.15
CA ASP A 239 -5.94 14.25 4.70
C ASP A 239 -6.50 12.88 4.27
N LEU A 240 -6.12 11.79 4.94
CA LEU A 240 -6.58 10.43 4.66
C LEU A 240 -8.03 10.19 5.12
N TYR A 241 -8.32 10.45 6.38
CA TYR A 241 -9.51 9.97 7.07
C TYR A 241 -10.40 11.07 7.67
N ARG A 242 -9.98 12.35 7.55
CA ARG A 242 -10.66 13.51 8.16
C ARG A 242 -10.74 13.37 9.68
N ASP A 243 -11.89 13.00 10.23
CA ASP A 243 -12.08 12.77 11.66
C ASP A 243 -11.59 11.36 12.06
N TYR A 244 -10.28 11.18 12.01
CA TYR A 244 -9.63 9.88 12.17
C TYR A 244 -9.62 9.35 13.61
N MET A 245 -9.84 10.21 14.60
CA MET A 245 -9.92 9.77 16.01
C MET A 245 -11.23 9.07 16.32
N GLN A 246 -12.27 9.23 15.50
CA GLN A 246 -13.53 8.55 15.67
C GLN A 246 -13.39 7.05 15.36
N ILE A 247 -13.64 6.21 16.37
CA ILE A 247 -13.63 4.75 16.20
C ILE A 247 -14.91 4.35 15.44
N PRO A 248 -14.79 3.60 14.33
CA PRO A 248 -15.96 3.14 13.59
C PRO A 248 -16.78 2.17 14.43
N PRO A 249 -18.11 2.08 14.18
CA PRO A 249 -18.96 1.12 14.88
C PRO A 249 -18.51 -0.33 14.61
N LYS A 250 -18.83 -1.24 15.54
CA LYS A 250 -18.34 -2.64 15.53
C LYS A 250 -18.62 -3.38 14.21
N GLU A 251 -19.74 -3.08 13.56
CA GLU A 251 -20.12 -3.71 12.29
C GLU A 251 -19.17 -3.36 11.12
N LYS A 252 -18.41 -2.26 11.27
CA LYS A 252 -17.40 -1.82 10.32
C LYS A 252 -15.98 -2.25 10.69
N GLN A 253 -15.79 -2.80 11.89
CA GLN A 253 -14.51 -3.33 12.37
C GLN A 253 -14.34 -4.76 11.84
N LYS A 254 -13.75 -4.90 10.66
CA LYS A 254 -13.61 -6.20 9.99
C LYS A 254 -12.16 -6.44 9.62
N ILE A 255 -11.74 -7.69 9.76
CA ILE A 255 -10.51 -8.21 9.20
C ILE A 255 -10.70 -8.26 7.67
N HIS A 256 -9.79 -7.66 6.90
CA HIS A 256 -9.92 -7.49 5.44
C HIS A 256 -9.68 -8.79 4.68
N SER A 257 -8.74 -9.62 5.16
CA SER A 257 -8.44 -10.92 4.55
C SER A 257 -9.64 -11.88 4.61
N VAL A 258 -9.74 -12.73 3.62
CA VAL A 258 -10.65 -13.89 3.61
C VAL A 258 -10.10 -14.97 4.53
N PHE A 259 -8.78 -15.19 4.48
CA PHE A 259 -8.09 -16.19 5.28
C PHE A 259 -6.67 -15.76 5.64
N ILE A 260 -6.24 -16.02 6.87
CA ILE A 260 -4.89 -15.76 7.34
C ILE A 260 -4.36 -16.97 8.12
N LEU A 261 -3.07 -17.27 7.93
CA LEU A 261 -2.36 -18.32 8.66
C LEU A 261 -0.93 -17.84 8.92
N PRO A 262 -0.51 -17.69 10.19
CA PRO A 262 0.81 -17.14 10.52
C PRO A 262 1.95 -18.09 10.17
N GLU A 263 1.71 -19.42 10.16
CA GLU A 263 2.74 -20.41 9.86
C GLU A 263 2.18 -21.54 9.00
N LEU A 264 2.89 -21.84 7.91
CA LEU A 264 2.65 -23.05 7.13
C LEU A 264 3.23 -24.27 7.88
N ILE A 265 2.45 -25.32 8.02
CA ILE A 265 2.93 -26.58 8.60
C ILE A 265 3.99 -27.14 7.65
N LYS A 266 5.24 -27.21 8.09
CA LYS A 266 6.27 -27.98 7.37
C LYS A 266 5.91 -29.45 7.48
N GLN A 267 5.59 -30.08 6.35
CA GLN A 267 5.50 -31.53 6.25
C GLN A 267 6.87 -32.17 6.38
#